data_07283c4c77d92e5e4fb87dd1af06d97c
#
_entry.id   07283c4c77d92e5e4fb87dd1af06d97c
#
_cell.length_a   1.000
_cell.length_b   1.000
_cell.length_c   1.000
_cell.angle_alpha   90.00
_cell.angle_beta   90.00
_cell.angle_gamma   90.00
#
_symmetry.space_group_name_H-M   'P 1'
#
loop_
_entity.id
_entity.type
_entity.pdbx_description
1 polymer ?
#
loop_
_entity_poly.entity_id
_entity_poly.type
_entity_poly.pdbx_seq_one_letter_code
_entity_poly.pdbx_strand_id
1 'polypeptide(L)'
;AAALTPTGVQDRVVLRTLLAPPVDLTQYATPLSLVRALETEFASTTLMTVSGVGEDGRVRIAALDAYDGLSARIDQGDSSRFQRVGADTPLTGAGTHSPQAREVVMRLRDYGFAWVPTVSDALSIAVSGPRADIVSDSLHYDMSSATGIATAGLTGGDVLTEQVVVPSAPSDADLALLGTGSPRLGAVVNVPPSVEALARSIVDTTSEPVAQIRLLQQALRAGYYSDGTTSSSPPGHGTARMAQMVEAGELVGDDEQYSVLMMLLCRSLGIPARVVMGFKPATDGDASTVTGQDISAWVEVDFRQAGWVSVDVTPDRDHVPQQQNTQKV
;
A
#
# COMPACT_ATOMS: atom_id res chain seq x y z
N ALA A 1 33.05 0.46 64.87
CA ALA A 1 32.65 -0.29 63.70
C ALA A 1 31.32 0.32 63.21
N ALA A 2 31.35 1.13 62.17
CA ALA A 2 30.15 1.68 61.51
C ALA A 2 29.74 0.73 60.38
N ALA A 3 28.54 0.17 60.45
CA ALA A 3 27.95 -0.63 59.41
C ALA A 3 27.52 0.25 58.24
N LEU A 4 28.11 0.05 57.09
CA LEU A 4 27.65 0.58 55.81
C LEU A 4 26.42 -0.21 55.37
N THR A 5 25.23 0.37 55.44
CA THR A 5 24.04 -0.12 54.78
C THR A 5 24.11 0.25 53.29
N PRO A 6 23.98 -0.67 52.37
CA PRO A 6 23.84 -0.34 50.94
C PRO A 6 22.42 0.17 50.70
N THR A 7 22.25 1.50 50.63
CA THR A 7 21.07 2.15 50.06
C THR A 7 21.27 2.21 48.55
N GLY A 8 20.45 1.51 47.80
CA GLY A 8 20.41 1.65 46.37
C GLY A 8 19.94 0.34 45.71
N VAL A 9 18.65 0.10 45.73
CA VAL A 9 18.05 -0.75 44.69
C VAL A 9 18.24 0.02 43.37
N GLN A 10 19.35 -0.24 42.68
CA GLN A 10 19.48 0.15 41.29
C GLN A 10 18.43 -0.68 40.56
N ASP A 11 17.42 -0.03 40.05
CA ASP A 11 16.50 -0.65 39.10
C ASP A 11 17.36 -1.26 38.00
N ARG A 12 17.39 -2.56 37.98
CA ARG A 12 18.13 -3.34 37.00
C ARG A 12 17.40 -3.15 35.67
N VAL A 13 17.89 -2.20 34.86
CA VAL A 13 17.39 -2.03 33.48
C VAL A 13 17.73 -3.32 32.74
N VAL A 14 16.72 -4.15 32.55
CA VAL A 14 16.84 -5.37 31.77
C VAL A 14 16.81 -4.93 30.32
N LEU A 15 17.97 -4.80 29.68
CA LEU A 15 18.10 -4.44 28.25
C LEU A 15 17.17 -5.25 27.33
N ARG A 16 16.81 -6.46 27.74
CA ARG A 16 15.89 -7.35 26.99
C ARG A 16 14.46 -6.79 26.90
N THR A 17 14.03 -5.92 27.80
CA THR A 17 12.71 -5.26 27.75
C THR A 17 12.75 -3.98 26.93
N LEU A 18 13.95 -3.47 26.59
CA LEU A 18 14.15 -2.29 25.75
C LEU A 18 14.35 -2.61 24.28
N LEU A 19 14.64 -3.86 23.94
CA LEU A 19 14.77 -4.33 22.57
C LEU A 19 13.48 -5.10 22.21
N ALA A 20 12.50 -4.40 21.69
CA ALA A 20 11.37 -5.06 21.05
C ALA A 20 11.92 -5.94 19.90
N PRO A 21 11.54 -7.23 19.83
CA PRO A 21 11.95 -8.06 18.69
C PRO A 21 11.42 -7.42 17.42
N PRO A 22 12.17 -7.51 16.30
CA PRO A 22 11.70 -7.02 15.02
C PRO A 22 10.38 -7.71 14.66
N VAL A 23 9.50 -6.97 13.99
CA VAL A 23 8.20 -7.49 13.54
C VAL A 23 8.44 -8.60 12.51
N ASP A 24 7.95 -9.78 12.78
CA ASP A 24 7.98 -10.90 11.82
C ASP A 24 6.77 -10.80 10.88
N LEU A 25 6.99 -10.24 9.70
CA LEU A 25 5.96 -10.03 8.69
C LEU A 25 5.42 -11.34 8.10
N THR A 26 6.12 -12.48 8.29
CA THR A 26 5.65 -13.79 7.79
C THR A 26 4.41 -14.29 8.51
N GLN A 27 4.13 -13.76 9.70
CA GLN A 27 2.94 -14.09 10.49
C GLN A 27 1.66 -13.43 9.97
N TYR A 28 1.80 -12.47 9.04
CA TYR A 28 0.69 -11.71 8.50
C TYR A 28 0.50 -12.01 7.03
N ALA A 29 -0.76 -12.29 6.63
CA ALA A 29 -1.08 -12.42 5.22
C ALA A 29 -0.73 -11.13 4.46
N THR A 30 -0.23 -11.28 3.23
CA THR A 30 -0.01 -10.11 2.38
C THR A 30 -1.34 -9.38 2.16
N PRO A 31 -1.41 -8.06 2.38
CA PRO A 31 -2.67 -7.33 2.24
C PRO A 31 -3.33 -7.54 0.89
N LEU A 32 -2.54 -7.64 -0.17
CA LEU A 32 -3.03 -7.79 -1.55
C LEU A 32 -3.86 -9.06 -1.76
N SER A 33 -3.62 -10.14 -0.97
CA SER A 33 -4.41 -11.37 -1.04
C SER A 33 -5.86 -11.20 -0.57
N LEU A 34 -6.18 -10.09 0.09
CA LEU A 34 -7.52 -9.78 0.60
C LEU A 34 -8.39 -9.02 -0.40
N VAL A 35 -7.81 -8.48 -1.48
CA VAL A 35 -8.51 -7.61 -2.44
C VAL A 35 -9.80 -8.25 -2.93
N ARG A 36 -9.72 -9.45 -3.50
CA ARG A 36 -10.89 -10.11 -4.07
C ARG A 36 -11.97 -10.47 -3.04
N ALA A 37 -11.60 -10.92 -1.85
CA ALA A 37 -12.55 -11.22 -0.79
C ALA A 37 -13.28 -9.95 -0.31
N LEU A 38 -12.56 -8.85 -0.16
CA LEU A 38 -13.15 -7.56 0.20
C LEU A 38 -14.08 -7.05 -0.88
N GLU A 39 -13.68 -7.14 -2.15
CA GLU A 39 -14.45 -6.67 -3.30
C GLU A 39 -15.73 -7.47 -3.55
N THR A 40 -15.75 -8.75 -3.21
CA THR A 40 -16.87 -9.65 -3.50
C THR A 40 -17.64 -10.05 -2.24
N GLU A 41 -17.05 -10.86 -1.37
CA GLU A 41 -17.70 -11.44 -0.20
C GLU A 41 -18.05 -10.39 0.87
N PHE A 42 -17.14 -9.41 1.07
CA PHE A 42 -17.30 -8.35 2.08
C PHE A 42 -17.60 -6.97 1.45
N ALA A 43 -18.04 -6.93 0.20
CA ALA A 43 -18.26 -5.69 -0.56
C ALA A 43 -19.07 -4.63 0.19
N SER A 44 -20.16 -5.02 0.84
CA SER A 44 -21.07 -4.12 1.59
C SER A 44 -20.69 -3.94 3.07
N THR A 45 -19.64 -4.62 3.55
CA THR A 45 -19.22 -4.54 4.94
C THR A 45 -18.58 -3.18 5.22
N THR A 46 -19.10 -2.44 6.19
CA THR A 46 -18.53 -1.17 6.62
C THR A 46 -17.28 -1.42 7.47
N LEU A 47 -16.12 -1.14 6.90
CA LEU A 47 -14.83 -1.35 7.56
C LEU A 47 -14.48 -0.20 8.52
N MET A 48 -14.71 1.03 8.09
CA MET A 48 -14.41 2.23 8.89
C MET A 48 -15.15 3.46 8.35
N THR A 49 -15.14 4.53 9.14
CA THR A 49 -15.47 5.88 8.67
C THR A 49 -14.21 6.74 8.77
N VAL A 50 -13.97 7.56 7.75
CA VAL A 50 -12.78 8.42 7.67
C VAL A 50 -13.22 9.86 7.47
N SER A 51 -12.66 10.79 8.25
CA SER A 51 -12.91 12.22 8.10
C SER A 51 -11.60 12.98 7.93
N GLY A 52 -11.63 14.10 7.19
CA GLY A 52 -10.46 14.93 6.94
C GLY A 52 -9.57 14.46 5.77
N VAL A 53 -9.97 13.47 4.97
CA VAL A 53 -9.14 12.88 3.87
C VAL A 53 -8.96 13.85 2.70
N GLY A 54 -9.96 14.68 2.36
CA GLY A 54 -9.96 15.56 1.18
C GLY A 54 -10.35 14.85 -0.12
N GLU A 55 -10.26 15.57 -1.24
CA GLU A 55 -10.82 15.13 -2.53
C GLU A 55 -10.15 13.87 -3.11
N ASP A 56 -8.86 13.66 -2.91
CA ASP A 56 -8.13 12.49 -3.40
C ASP A 56 -8.13 11.29 -2.43
N GLY A 57 -9.09 11.23 -1.59
CA GLY A 57 -9.43 10.32 -0.49
C GLY A 57 -8.90 8.90 -0.49
N ARG A 58 -7.59 8.68 -0.62
CA ARG A 58 -6.98 7.36 -0.55
C ARG A 58 -6.60 7.01 0.89
N VAL A 59 -7.03 5.85 1.34
CA VAL A 59 -6.59 5.24 2.60
C VAL A 59 -5.67 4.09 2.27
N ARG A 60 -4.38 4.23 2.55
CA ARG A 60 -3.36 3.20 2.34
C ARG A 60 -3.43 2.16 3.45
N ILE A 61 -3.24 0.90 3.12
CA ILE A 61 -3.07 -0.21 4.06
C ILE A 61 -1.62 -0.66 4.10
N ALA A 62 -1.00 -0.86 2.94
CA ALA A 62 0.41 -1.22 2.84
C ALA A 62 1.00 -0.86 1.48
N ALA A 63 2.31 -0.60 1.47
CA ALA A 63 3.09 -0.48 0.25
C ALA A 63 4.03 -1.69 0.12
N LEU A 64 3.97 -2.36 -1.02
CA LEU A 64 4.63 -3.62 -1.33
C LEU A 64 5.73 -3.35 -2.35
N ASP A 65 6.98 -3.45 -1.95
CA ASP A 65 8.15 -3.03 -2.71
C ASP A 65 9.03 -4.17 -3.24
N ALA A 66 8.65 -5.42 -2.94
CA ALA A 66 9.34 -6.63 -3.37
C ALA A 66 8.39 -7.60 -4.08
N TYR A 67 8.97 -8.50 -4.89
CA TYR A 67 8.25 -9.58 -5.56
C TYR A 67 9.14 -10.84 -5.64
N ASP A 68 8.61 -11.99 -5.27
CA ASP A 68 9.36 -13.25 -5.23
C ASP A 68 8.97 -14.28 -6.31
N GLY A 69 8.00 -13.90 -7.16
CA GLY A 69 7.42 -14.78 -8.16
C GLY A 69 6.14 -15.47 -7.68
N LEU A 70 5.82 -15.40 -6.40
CA LEU A 70 4.57 -15.89 -5.82
C LEU A 70 3.66 -14.73 -5.44
N SER A 71 4.23 -13.70 -4.82
CA SER A 71 3.46 -12.52 -4.37
C SER A 71 4.29 -11.24 -4.34
N ALA A 72 3.59 -10.11 -4.52
CA ALA A 72 4.09 -8.81 -4.10
C ALA A 72 4.00 -8.70 -2.58
N ARG A 73 5.05 -8.17 -1.94
CA ARG A 73 5.18 -8.13 -0.49
C ARG A 73 6.07 -6.97 -0.04
N ILE A 74 6.04 -6.69 1.25
CA ILE A 74 7.02 -5.80 1.86
C ILE A 74 8.35 -6.56 1.96
N ASP A 75 9.45 -5.89 1.63
CA ASP A 75 10.78 -6.50 1.74
C ASP A 75 11.06 -6.94 3.18
N GLN A 76 11.29 -8.23 3.35
CA GLN A 76 11.56 -8.85 4.66
C GLN A 76 13.04 -8.85 5.03
N GLY A 77 13.93 -8.48 4.10
CA GLY A 77 15.37 -8.45 4.33
C GLY A 77 15.83 -7.43 5.36
N ASP A 78 14.93 -6.51 5.74
CA ASP A 78 15.19 -5.50 6.74
C ASP A 78 13.98 -5.32 7.69
N SER A 79 13.73 -6.34 8.51
CA SER A 79 12.69 -6.29 9.56
C SER A 79 12.92 -5.17 10.59
N SER A 80 14.12 -4.56 10.61
CA SER A 80 14.43 -3.37 11.41
C SER A 80 13.75 -2.09 10.91
N ARG A 81 13.14 -2.10 9.73
CA ARG A 81 12.40 -0.96 9.16
C ARG A 81 11.15 -0.63 9.99
N PHE A 82 10.48 -1.65 10.56
CA PHE A 82 9.31 -1.46 11.41
C PHE A 82 9.74 -1.09 12.83
N GLN A 83 9.72 0.19 13.13
CA GLN A 83 10.07 0.70 14.46
C GLN A 83 8.81 0.89 15.29
N ARG A 84 8.89 0.58 16.58
CA ARG A 84 7.80 0.85 17.52
C ARG A 84 7.55 2.35 17.60
N VAL A 85 6.31 2.75 17.45
CA VAL A 85 5.88 4.15 17.52
C VAL A 85 5.27 4.40 18.88
N GLY A 86 5.82 5.36 19.64
CA GLY A 86 5.18 5.89 20.86
C GLY A 86 4.10 6.91 20.48
N ALA A 87 3.16 7.16 21.38
CA ALA A 87 2.05 8.10 21.17
C ALA A 87 2.47 9.51 20.72
N ASP A 88 3.69 9.93 21.03
CA ASP A 88 4.24 11.25 20.72
C ASP A 88 5.46 11.21 19.77
N THR A 89 5.70 10.06 19.14
CA THR A 89 6.87 9.91 18.25
C THR A 89 6.53 10.48 16.86
N PRO A 90 7.24 11.52 16.38
CA PRO A 90 7.10 12.00 15.01
C PRO A 90 7.48 10.89 14.03
N LEU A 91 6.63 10.61 13.05
CA LEU A 91 6.88 9.58 12.02
C LEU A 91 7.74 10.09 10.86
N THR A 92 7.91 11.41 10.76
CA THR A 92 8.76 12.02 9.74
C THR A 92 9.71 13.03 10.38
N GLY A 93 10.86 13.31 9.72
CA GLY A 93 11.79 14.36 10.16
C GLY A 93 11.24 15.79 10.04
N ALA A 94 10.07 15.98 9.41
CA ALA A 94 9.31 17.22 9.47
C ALA A 94 8.57 17.25 10.80
N GLY A 95 8.76 18.32 11.59
CA GLY A 95 8.09 18.46 12.88
C GLY A 95 6.57 18.34 12.75
N THR A 96 5.92 17.83 13.79
CA THR A 96 4.46 17.63 13.89
C THR A 96 3.61 18.89 13.69
N HIS A 97 4.22 20.03 13.51
CA HIS A 97 3.59 21.36 13.37
C HIS A 97 3.84 21.98 11.98
N SER A 98 3.63 21.22 10.91
CA SER A 98 3.55 21.83 9.58
C SER A 98 2.28 22.70 9.50
N PRO A 99 2.35 23.96 9.03
CA PRO A 99 1.15 24.78 8.85
C PRO A 99 0.19 24.25 7.79
N GLN A 100 0.61 23.26 7.03
CA GLN A 100 -0.18 22.54 6.01
C GLN A 100 -0.71 21.19 6.54
N ALA A 101 -0.39 20.81 7.78
CA ALA A 101 -0.89 19.59 8.38
C ALA A 101 -2.38 19.68 8.63
N ARG A 102 -3.09 18.61 8.35
CA ARG A 102 -4.49 18.44 8.68
C ARG A 102 -4.69 17.16 9.49
N GLU A 103 -5.76 17.15 10.25
CA GLU A 103 -6.16 16.00 11.03
C GLU A 103 -7.04 15.07 10.20
N VAL A 104 -6.71 13.78 10.22
CA VAL A 104 -7.55 12.71 9.67
C VAL A 104 -7.94 11.80 10.81
N VAL A 105 -9.24 11.50 10.93
CA VAL A 105 -9.76 10.59 11.97
C VAL A 105 -10.39 9.38 11.29
N MET A 106 -9.90 8.19 11.64
CA MET A 106 -10.42 6.90 11.19
C MET A 106 -11.06 6.16 12.37
N ARG A 107 -12.36 5.87 12.26
CA ARG A 107 -13.12 5.11 13.27
C ARG A 107 -13.41 3.73 12.73
N LEU A 108 -12.75 2.72 13.29
CA LEU A 108 -12.85 1.35 12.83
C LEU A 108 -14.20 0.73 13.23
N ARG A 109 -14.76 -0.09 12.33
CA ARG A 109 -16.00 -0.85 12.51
C ARG A 109 -15.70 -2.34 12.38
N ASP A 110 -15.97 -2.94 11.23
CA ASP A 110 -15.69 -4.35 10.97
C ASP A 110 -14.27 -4.54 10.38
N TYR A 111 -13.32 -3.71 10.82
CA TYR A 111 -11.93 -3.78 10.44
C TYR A 111 -11.18 -4.75 11.38
N GLY A 112 -10.73 -5.89 10.85
CA GLY A 112 -10.12 -6.97 11.63
C GLY A 112 -8.68 -7.29 11.21
N PHE A 113 -7.93 -6.31 10.71
CA PHE A 113 -6.56 -6.51 10.23
C PHE A 113 -5.53 -5.96 11.21
N ALA A 114 -4.31 -6.47 11.11
CA ALA A 114 -3.17 -5.90 11.85
C ALA A 114 -2.58 -4.65 11.14
N TRP A 115 -2.79 -4.53 9.85
CA TRP A 115 -2.29 -3.41 9.05
C TRP A 115 -3.02 -2.11 9.41
N VAL A 116 -2.24 -1.06 9.65
CA VAL A 116 -2.77 0.24 10.10
C VAL A 116 -3.17 1.05 8.88
N PRO A 117 -4.46 1.42 8.73
CA PRO A 117 -4.86 2.32 7.66
C PRO A 117 -4.24 3.70 7.89
N THR A 118 -3.68 4.31 6.85
CA THR A 118 -3.02 5.62 6.88
C THR A 118 -3.42 6.47 5.68
N VAL A 119 -3.35 7.78 5.81
CA VAL A 119 -3.58 8.72 4.72
C VAL A 119 -2.29 9.47 4.42
N SER A 120 -1.80 9.37 3.17
CA SER A 120 -0.55 10.05 2.75
C SER A 120 0.64 9.68 3.66
N ASP A 121 1.56 10.63 3.85
CA ASP A 121 2.70 10.48 4.76
C ASP A 121 2.30 11.05 6.13
N ALA A 122 1.95 10.16 7.05
CA ALA A 122 1.55 10.56 8.39
C ALA A 122 2.73 11.21 9.15
N LEU A 123 2.49 12.34 9.77
CA LEU A 123 3.44 13.01 10.68
C LEU A 123 3.39 12.38 12.08
N SER A 124 2.20 11.96 12.50
CA SER A 124 1.96 11.24 13.74
C SER A 124 0.70 10.40 13.67
N ILE A 125 0.65 9.34 14.45
CA ILE A 125 -0.53 8.48 14.63
C ILE A 125 -0.82 8.38 16.12
N ALA A 126 -2.02 8.77 16.52
CA ALA A 126 -2.53 8.60 17.88
C ALA A 126 -3.68 7.57 17.86
N VAL A 127 -3.74 6.75 18.89
CA VAL A 127 -4.79 5.74 19.07
C VAL A 127 -5.68 6.12 20.23
N SER A 128 -6.99 6.01 20.06
CA SER A 128 -7.98 6.18 21.12
C SER A 128 -9.05 5.09 21.07
N GLY A 129 -9.87 5.00 22.10
CA GLY A 129 -10.88 3.96 22.23
C GLY A 129 -10.57 2.98 23.38
N PRO A 130 -11.40 1.93 23.56
CA PRO A 130 -11.28 1.01 24.71
C PRO A 130 -9.97 0.22 24.77
N ARG A 131 -9.27 0.07 23.65
CA ARG A 131 -8.01 -0.69 23.51
C ARG A 131 -6.80 0.18 23.24
N ALA A 132 -6.90 1.51 23.44
CA ALA A 132 -5.87 2.49 23.08
C ALA A 132 -4.47 2.11 23.56
N ASP A 133 -4.32 1.73 24.82
CA ASP A 133 -3.02 1.36 25.41
C ASP A 133 -2.43 0.11 24.72
N ILE A 134 -3.27 -0.93 24.50
CA ILE A 134 -2.84 -2.20 23.88
C ILE A 134 -2.41 -1.96 22.43
N VAL A 135 -3.19 -1.20 21.67
CA VAL A 135 -2.91 -0.91 20.27
C VAL A 135 -1.67 -0.01 20.15
N SER A 136 -1.57 1.06 20.94
CA SER A 136 -0.41 1.95 20.94
C SER A 136 0.89 1.23 21.30
N ASP A 137 0.84 0.33 22.28
CA ASP A 137 1.99 -0.47 22.70
C ASP A 137 2.44 -1.47 21.63
N SER A 138 1.55 -1.85 20.72
CA SER A 138 1.79 -2.82 19.66
C SER A 138 2.04 -2.17 18.28
N LEU A 139 1.98 -0.84 18.19
CA LEU A 139 2.08 -0.10 16.94
C LEU A 139 3.54 0.00 16.47
N HIS A 140 3.78 -0.46 15.26
CA HIS A 140 5.05 -0.34 14.56
C HIS A 140 4.82 0.33 13.21
N TYR A 141 5.79 1.11 12.76
CA TYR A 141 5.68 1.85 11.51
C TYR A 141 7.00 1.84 10.74
N ASP A 142 6.93 1.58 9.45
CA ASP A 142 8.03 1.74 8.52
C ASP A 142 7.87 3.06 7.76
N MET A 143 8.72 4.02 8.07
CA MET A 143 8.71 5.34 7.44
C MET A 143 9.04 5.30 5.95
N SER A 144 9.79 4.31 5.48
CA SER A 144 10.21 4.22 4.08
C SER A 144 9.10 3.74 3.16
N SER A 145 8.23 2.87 3.65
CA SER A 145 7.04 2.39 2.94
C SER A 145 5.76 3.13 3.33
N ALA A 146 5.81 3.97 4.38
CA ALA A 146 4.64 4.58 5.00
C ALA A 146 3.58 3.52 5.35
N THR A 147 4.03 2.41 5.95
CA THR A 147 3.19 1.27 6.32
C THR A 147 3.25 1.05 7.82
N GLY A 148 2.09 0.92 8.44
CA GLY A 148 1.95 0.62 9.86
C GLY A 148 1.41 -0.78 10.12
N ILE A 149 1.79 -1.37 11.25
CA ILE A 149 1.26 -2.63 11.76
C ILE A 149 1.04 -2.54 13.26
N ALA A 150 -0.16 -2.91 13.71
CA ALA A 150 -0.47 -3.10 15.12
C ALA A 150 -0.44 -4.61 15.41
N THR A 151 0.61 -5.10 16.08
CA THR A 151 0.80 -6.54 16.30
C THR A 151 -0.27 -7.16 17.20
N ALA A 152 -1.01 -6.36 17.98
CA ALA A 152 -2.19 -6.79 18.73
C ALA A 152 -3.46 -6.88 17.87
N GLY A 153 -3.39 -6.54 16.59
CA GLY A 153 -4.53 -6.40 15.68
C GLY A 153 -5.38 -5.16 16.00
N LEU A 154 -6.09 -4.70 14.98
CA LEU A 154 -7.08 -3.62 15.06
C LEU A 154 -8.48 -4.22 15.01
N THR A 155 -9.43 -3.61 15.72
CA THR A 155 -10.81 -4.08 15.77
C THR A 155 -11.82 -2.92 15.82
N GLY A 156 -13.09 -3.23 15.66
CA GLY A 156 -14.14 -2.24 15.83
C GLY A 156 -14.10 -1.53 17.18
N GLY A 157 -14.26 -0.20 17.13
CA GLY A 157 -14.15 0.67 18.29
C GLY A 157 -12.77 1.30 18.50
N ASP A 158 -11.71 0.79 17.85
CA ASP A 158 -10.42 1.48 17.82
C ASP A 158 -10.55 2.74 16.93
N VAL A 159 -9.94 3.82 17.34
CA VAL A 159 -9.94 5.10 16.61
C VAL A 159 -8.50 5.55 16.41
N LEU A 160 -8.15 5.80 15.15
CA LEU A 160 -6.85 6.33 14.75
C LEU A 160 -7.01 7.79 14.39
N THR A 161 -6.13 8.63 14.92
CA THR A 161 -6.05 10.06 14.57
C THR A 161 -4.65 10.34 14.03
N GLU A 162 -4.59 10.83 12.80
CA GLU A 162 -3.34 11.14 12.10
C GLU A 162 -3.22 12.65 11.88
N GLN A 163 -1.99 13.15 12.00
CA GLN A 163 -1.62 14.42 11.41
C GLN A 163 -0.92 14.14 10.09
N VAL A 164 -1.45 14.68 8.98
CA VAL A 164 -0.94 14.39 7.64
C VAL A 164 -0.67 15.65 6.85
N VAL A 165 0.32 15.62 5.97
CA VAL A 165 0.49 16.60 4.90
C VAL A 165 0.19 15.90 3.59
N VAL A 166 -0.82 16.38 2.87
CA VAL A 166 -1.12 15.87 1.54
C VAL A 166 -0.48 16.80 0.53
N PRO A 167 0.59 16.37 -0.15
CA PRO A 167 1.21 17.18 -1.19
C PRO A 167 0.26 17.32 -2.39
N SER A 168 0.33 18.45 -3.08
CA SER A 168 -0.32 18.58 -4.38
C SER A 168 0.37 17.66 -5.39
N ALA A 169 -0.42 17.01 -6.26
CA ALA A 169 0.12 16.16 -7.31
C ALA A 169 0.96 17.00 -8.29
N PRO A 170 2.26 16.67 -8.51
CA PRO A 170 3.08 17.37 -9.51
C PRO A 170 2.56 17.12 -10.92
N SER A 171 2.77 18.07 -11.83
CA SER A 171 2.48 17.86 -13.24
C SER A 171 3.52 16.91 -13.90
N ASP A 172 3.15 16.28 -15.02
CA ASP A 172 4.08 15.43 -15.78
C ASP A 172 5.34 16.21 -16.23
N ALA A 173 5.19 17.50 -16.53
CA ALA A 173 6.30 18.35 -16.89
C ALA A 173 7.28 18.57 -15.72
N ASP A 174 6.75 18.75 -14.50
CA ASP A 174 7.56 18.86 -13.29
C ASP A 174 8.26 17.53 -13.00
N LEU A 175 7.55 16.41 -13.10
CA LEU A 175 8.11 15.08 -12.89
C LEU A 175 9.22 14.74 -13.89
N ALA A 176 9.06 15.12 -15.17
CA ALA A 176 10.10 14.94 -16.20
C ALA A 176 11.37 15.73 -15.88
N LEU A 177 11.24 16.93 -15.32
CA LEU A 177 12.39 17.74 -14.88
C LEU A 177 13.09 17.16 -13.66
N LEU A 178 12.34 16.59 -12.71
CA LEU A 178 12.90 15.98 -11.51
C LEU A 178 13.59 14.64 -11.82
N GLY A 179 13.02 13.85 -12.72
CA GLY A 179 13.44 12.48 -13.00
C GLY A 179 13.15 11.52 -11.85
N THR A 180 13.29 10.23 -12.09
CA THR A 180 13.06 9.19 -11.07
C THR A 180 14.07 9.23 -9.94
N GLY A 181 13.63 8.87 -8.75
CA GLY A 181 14.47 8.73 -7.56
C GLY A 181 15.27 7.42 -7.55
N SER A 182 15.87 7.13 -6.41
CA SER A 182 16.63 5.89 -6.18
C SER A 182 16.37 5.37 -4.77
N PRO A 183 15.11 5.06 -4.43
CA PRO A 183 14.77 4.56 -3.10
C PRO A 183 15.35 3.15 -2.92
N ARG A 184 15.58 2.77 -1.67
CA ARG A 184 15.90 1.38 -1.35
C ARG A 184 14.62 0.55 -1.46
N LEU A 185 14.59 -0.35 -2.42
CA LEU A 185 13.47 -1.25 -2.69
C LEU A 185 13.90 -2.70 -2.54
N GLY A 186 12.94 -3.54 -2.18
CA GLY A 186 13.12 -4.98 -2.17
C GLY A 186 13.36 -5.56 -3.56
N ALA A 187 13.88 -6.78 -3.60
CA ALA A 187 14.16 -7.46 -4.85
C ALA A 187 12.86 -7.82 -5.59
N VAL A 188 12.93 -7.72 -6.92
CA VAL A 188 11.93 -8.26 -7.83
C VAL A 188 12.58 -9.42 -8.59
N VAL A 189 12.13 -10.64 -8.33
CA VAL A 189 12.70 -11.86 -8.91
C VAL A 189 11.62 -12.73 -9.55
N ASN A 190 12.02 -13.66 -10.41
CA ASN A 190 11.11 -14.57 -11.09
C ASN A 190 10.04 -13.87 -11.95
N VAL A 191 10.39 -12.73 -12.55
CA VAL A 191 9.51 -12.02 -13.50
C VAL A 191 9.40 -12.86 -14.78
N PRO A 192 8.17 -13.06 -15.31
CA PRO A 192 8.01 -13.76 -16.58
C PRO A 192 8.72 -13.01 -17.72
N PRO A 193 9.44 -13.71 -18.64
CA PRO A 193 10.05 -13.07 -19.80
C PRO A 193 9.04 -12.33 -20.70
N SER A 194 7.78 -12.79 -20.75
CA SER A 194 6.69 -12.13 -21.47
C SER A 194 6.38 -10.73 -20.90
N VAL A 195 6.48 -10.54 -19.60
CA VAL A 195 6.29 -9.22 -18.96
C VAL A 195 7.41 -8.25 -19.36
N GLU A 196 8.67 -8.69 -19.33
CA GLU A 196 9.79 -7.86 -19.76
C GLU A 196 9.72 -7.51 -21.26
N ALA A 197 9.28 -8.48 -22.10
CA ALA A 197 9.09 -8.26 -23.53
C ALA A 197 7.95 -7.24 -23.77
N LEU A 198 6.84 -7.35 -23.05
CA LEU A 198 5.73 -6.41 -23.13
C LEU A 198 6.19 -5.00 -22.74
N ALA A 199 6.93 -4.84 -21.63
CA ALA A 199 7.45 -3.53 -21.22
C ALA A 199 8.23 -2.86 -22.34
N ARG A 200 9.20 -3.58 -22.93
CA ARG A 200 10.02 -3.05 -24.02
C ARG A 200 9.20 -2.71 -25.26
N SER A 201 8.22 -3.53 -25.61
CA SER A 201 7.37 -3.29 -26.79
C SER A 201 6.49 -2.06 -26.68
N ILE A 202 6.01 -1.75 -25.45
CA ILE A 202 5.17 -0.56 -25.22
C ILE A 202 6.02 0.74 -25.28
N VAL A 203 7.24 0.71 -24.77
CA VAL A 203 8.08 1.92 -24.60
C VAL A 203 9.18 2.07 -25.65
N ASP A 204 9.16 1.29 -26.72
CA ASP A 204 10.22 1.21 -27.74
C ASP A 204 10.61 2.57 -28.36
N THR A 205 9.68 3.55 -28.31
CA THR A 205 9.82 4.86 -28.94
C THR A 205 10.39 5.94 -28.01
N THR A 206 10.53 5.67 -26.70
CA THR A 206 11.01 6.67 -25.74
C THR A 206 11.84 6.07 -24.62
N SER A 207 12.84 6.82 -24.16
CA SER A 207 13.64 6.52 -22.96
C SER A 207 13.35 7.47 -21.79
N GLU A 208 12.43 8.43 -21.97
CA GLU A 208 12.05 9.38 -20.93
C GLU A 208 11.08 8.69 -19.94
N PRO A 209 11.43 8.63 -18.62
CA PRO A 209 10.69 7.81 -17.66
C PRO A 209 9.20 8.18 -17.51
N VAL A 210 8.85 9.47 -17.50
CA VAL A 210 7.44 9.87 -17.36
C VAL A 210 6.63 9.44 -18.58
N ALA A 211 7.19 9.61 -19.79
CA ALA A 211 6.55 9.14 -21.02
C ALA A 211 6.39 7.61 -21.03
N GLN A 212 7.40 6.87 -20.58
CA GLN A 212 7.30 5.41 -20.43
C GLN A 212 6.17 5.01 -19.46
N ILE A 213 6.10 5.65 -18.28
CA ILE A 213 5.05 5.40 -17.28
C ILE A 213 3.66 5.66 -17.89
N ARG A 214 3.48 6.75 -18.65
CA ARG A 214 2.20 7.08 -19.28
C ARG A 214 1.81 6.11 -20.39
N LEU A 215 2.76 5.65 -21.19
CA LEU A 215 2.52 4.62 -22.21
C LEU A 215 2.09 3.29 -21.56
N LEU A 216 2.79 2.87 -20.51
CA LEU A 216 2.43 1.67 -19.74
C LEU A 216 1.05 1.83 -19.12
N GLN A 217 0.76 2.95 -18.47
CA GLN A 217 -0.55 3.25 -17.88
C GLN A 217 -1.66 3.17 -18.93
N GLN A 218 -1.47 3.80 -20.08
CA GLN A 218 -2.45 3.78 -21.18
C GLN A 218 -2.70 2.37 -21.70
N ALA A 219 -1.63 1.59 -21.89
CA ALA A 219 -1.73 0.21 -22.38
C ALA A 219 -2.50 -0.69 -21.39
N LEU A 220 -2.24 -0.54 -20.08
CA LEU A 220 -2.93 -1.32 -19.06
C LEU A 220 -4.40 -0.91 -18.92
N ARG A 221 -4.70 0.38 -18.92
CA ARG A 221 -6.08 0.88 -18.84
C ARG A 221 -6.94 0.55 -20.06
N ALA A 222 -6.34 0.21 -21.19
CA ALA A 222 -7.03 -0.28 -22.36
C ALA A 222 -7.46 -1.77 -22.27
N GLY A 223 -7.04 -2.49 -21.22
CA GLY A 223 -7.47 -3.86 -20.94
C GLY A 223 -8.87 -3.92 -20.35
N TYR A 224 -9.27 -5.09 -19.86
CA TYR A 224 -10.61 -5.37 -19.33
C TYR A 224 -10.56 -5.62 -17.83
N TYR A 225 -11.56 -5.09 -17.12
CA TYR A 225 -11.75 -5.37 -15.70
C TYR A 225 -12.49 -6.71 -15.49
N SER A 226 -12.06 -7.49 -14.50
CA SER A 226 -12.77 -8.67 -14.03
C SER A 226 -12.36 -9.04 -12.60
N ASP A 227 -13.33 -9.03 -11.69
CA ASP A 227 -13.23 -9.56 -10.33
C ASP A 227 -13.33 -11.10 -10.26
N GLY A 228 -13.46 -11.76 -11.40
CA GLY A 228 -13.61 -13.21 -11.52
C GLY A 228 -15.03 -13.73 -11.29
N THR A 229 -16.02 -12.89 -11.03
CA THR A 229 -17.43 -13.31 -10.84
C THR A 229 -18.17 -13.52 -12.15
N THR A 230 -17.89 -12.68 -13.16
CA THR A 230 -18.60 -12.68 -14.44
C THR A 230 -17.77 -13.20 -15.60
N SER A 231 -16.46 -13.17 -15.51
CA SER A 231 -15.54 -13.70 -16.53
C SER A 231 -14.40 -14.47 -15.87
N SER A 232 -13.80 -15.41 -16.61
CA SER A 232 -12.70 -16.22 -16.09
C SER A 232 -11.43 -15.38 -15.91
N SER A 233 -11.26 -14.83 -14.72
CA SER A 233 -10.03 -14.17 -14.29
C SER A 233 -9.56 -14.83 -12.98
N PRO A 234 -8.60 -15.77 -13.02
CA PRO A 234 -8.08 -16.40 -11.82
C PRO A 234 -7.49 -15.37 -10.85
N PRO A 235 -7.68 -15.54 -9.54
CA PRO A 235 -7.08 -14.69 -8.51
C PRO A 235 -5.55 -14.86 -8.46
N GLY A 236 -4.91 -13.94 -7.74
CA GLY A 236 -3.48 -13.98 -7.50
C GLY A 236 -2.67 -13.27 -8.57
N HIS A 237 -1.39 -13.09 -8.27
CA HIS A 237 -0.45 -12.33 -9.09
C HIS A 237 0.93 -13.00 -9.17
N GLY A 238 0.98 -14.34 -8.97
CA GLY A 238 2.22 -15.10 -9.14
C GLY A 238 2.70 -15.14 -10.60
N THR A 239 3.95 -15.57 -10.80
CA THR A 239 4.62 -15.61 -12.11
C THR A 239 3.76 -16.23 -13.22
N ALA A 240 3.11 -17.37 -12.93
CA ALA A 240 2.26 -18.05 -13.92
C ALA A 240 1.03 -17.21 -14.28
N ARG A 241 0.41 -16.53 -13.31
CA ARG A 241 -0.75 -15.67 -13.55
C ARG A 241 -0.37 -14.42 -14.36
N MET A 242 0.78 -13.81 -14.03
CA MET A 242 1.30 -12.66 -14.78
C MET A 242 1.65 -13.03 -16.22
N ALA A 243 2.30 -14.19 -16.42
CA ALA A 243 2.56 -14.71 -17.78
C ALA A 243 1.26 -14.95 -18.55
N GLN A 244 0.30 -15.65 -17.95
CA GLN A 244 -1.00 -15.93 -18.56
C GLN A 244 -1.72 -14.63 -18.99
N MET A 245 -1.74 -13.61 -18.12
CA MET A 245 -2.40 -12.33 -18.41
C MET A 245 -1.80 -11.64 -19.63
N VAL A 246 -0.47 -11.66 -19.75
CA VAL A 246 0.25 -11.04 -20.88
C VAL A 246 0.12 -11.85 -22.16
N GLU A 247 0.19 -13.19 -22.07
CA GLU A 247 0.20 -14.09 -23.23
C GLU A 247 -1.19 -14.37 -23.82
N ALA A 248 -2.25 -14.03 -23.10
CA ALA A 248 -3.63 -14.18 -23.57
C ALA A 248 -4.00 -13.23 -24.73
N GLY A 249 -3.20 -12.20 -24.99
CA GLY A 249 -3.43 -11.21 -26.03
C GLY A 249 -4.38 -10.07 -25.62
N GLU A 250 -5.25 -10.31 -24.64
CA GLU A 250 -6.08 -9.29 -24.00
C GLU A 250 -5.82 -9.32 -22.50
N LEU A 251 -5.52 -8.16 -21.94
CA LEU A 251 -5.30 -8.02 -20.49
C LEU A 251 -6.65 -8.08 -19.78
N VAL A 252 -6.83 -9.04 -18.88
CA VAL A 252 -8.05 -9.18 -18.06
C VAL A 252 -7.66 -9.43 -16.62
N GLY A 253 -8.16 -8.61 -15.71
CA GLY A 253 -7.84 -8.70 -14.29
C GLY A 253 -8.56 -7.67 -13.45
N ASP A 254 -8.27 -7.66 -12.16
CA ASP A 254 -8.70 -6.68 -11.16
C ASP A 254 -7.55 -5.77 -10.73
N ASP A 255 -7.78 -4.93 -9.74
CA ASP A 255 -6.78 -4.01 -9.18
C ASP A 255 -5.49 -4.74 -8.75
N GLU A 256 -5.60 -5.97 -8.22
CA GLU A 256 -4.48 -6.78 -7.78
C GLU A 256 -3.52 -7.08 -8.94
N GLN A 257 -4.05 -7.63 -10.05
CA GLN A 257 -3.22 -8.02 -11.18
C GLN A 257 -2.64 -6.84 -11.95
N TYR A 258 -3.44 -5.80 -12.19
CA TYR A 258 -2.98 -4.62 -12.93
C TYR A 258 -1.90 -3.85 -12.19
N SER A 259 -2.03 -3.68 -10.87
CA SER A 259 -1.03 -2.98 -10.08
C SER A 259 0.29 -3.76 -10.00
N VAL A 260 0.23 -5.07 -9.80
CA VAL A 260 1.45 -5.90 -9.80
C VAL A 260 2.09 -5.92 -11.20
N LEU A 261 1.31 -6.08 -12.26
CA LEU A 261 1.84 -6.05 -13.63
C LEU A 261 2.54 -4.72 -13.91
N MET A 262 1.94 -3.57 -13.57
CA MET A 262 2.58 -2.25 -13.75
C MET A 262 3.88 -2.12 -12.97
N MET A 263 3.91 -2.56 -11.71
CA MET A 263 5.14 -2.56 -10.91
C MET A 263 6.24 -3.37 -11.60
N LEU A 264 5.92 -4.59 -12.09
CA LEU A 264 6.89 -5.45 -12.78
C LEU A 264 7.39 -4.82 -14.08
N LEU A 265 6.49 -4.21 -14.88
CA LEU A 265 6.85 -3.48 -16.10
C LEU A 265 7.79 -2.32 -15.80
N CYS A 266 7.46 -1.46 -14.84
CA CYS A 266 8.31 -0.34 -14.41
C CYS A 266 9.68 -0.82 -13.93
N ARG A 267 9.71 -1.81 -13.03
CA ARG A 267 10.95 -2.35 -12.45
C ARG A 267 11.85 -3.01 -13.50
N SER A 268 11.29 -3.65 -14.53
CA SER A 268 12.06 -4.21 -15.64
C SER A 268 12.72 -3.14 -16.53
N LEU A 269 12.20 -1.92 -16.51
CA LEU A 269 12.76 -0.74 -17.18
C LEU A 269 13.68 0.10 -16.28
N GLY A 270 13.92 -0.35 -15.03
CA GLY A 270 14.72 0.40 -14.06
C GLY A 270 13.98 1.57 -13.41
N ILE A 271 12.67 1.67 -13.57
CA ILE A 271 11.82 2.69 -12.95
C ILE A 271 11.45 2.23 -11.53
N PRO A 272 11.74 3.02 -10.47
CA PRO A 272 11.45 2.66 -9.10
C PRO A 272 9.96 2.72 -8.83
N ALA A 273 9.33 1.56 -8.73
CA ALA A 273 7.89 1.41 -8.52
C ALA A 273 7.59 0.41 -7.41
N ARG A 274 6.45 0.63 -6.72
CA ARG A 274 5.89 -0.26 -5.70
C ARG A 274 4.37 -0.36 -5.87
N VAL A 275 3.79 -1.46 -5.40
CA VAL A 275 2.33 -1.61 -5.32
C VAL A 275 1.85 -1.06 -3.99
N VAL A 276 0.75 -0.34 -4.00
CA VAL A 276 0.04 0.07 -2.80
C VAL A 276 -1.34 -0.53 -2.80
N MET A 277 -1.72 -1.15 -1.70
CA MET A 277 -3.08 -1.62 -1.45
C MET A 277 -3.75 -0.71 -0.43
N GLY A 278 -5.02 -0.42 -0.65
CA GLY A 278 -5.80 0.44 0.23
C GLY A 278 -7.24 0.62 -0.24
N PHE A 279 -7.86 1.71 0.14
CA PHE A 279 -9.24 2.02 -0.21
C PHE A 279 -9.33 3.37 -0.92
N LYS A 280 -10.27 3.46 -1.85
CA LYS A 280 -10.65 4.70 -2.55
C LYS A 280 -12.14 4.96 -2.32
N PRO A 281 -12.54 5.37 -1.11
CA PRO A 281 -13.95 5.64 -0.85
C PRO A 281 -14.44 6.84 -1.66
N ALA A 282 -15.71 6.82 -2.04
CA ALA A 282 -16.36 8.01 -2.56
C ALA A 282 -16.36 9.09 -1.47
N THR A 283 -15.90 10.29 -1.83
CA THR A 283 -15.92 11.43 -0.91
C THR A 283 -17.29 12.12 -0.96
N ASP A 284 -17.98 12.19 0.18
CA ASP A 284 -19.22 12.93 0.34
C ASP A 284 -19.08 13.87 1.55
N GLY A 285 -18.66 15.10 1.27
CA GLY A 285 -18.38 16.09 2.30
C GLY A 285 -17.12 15.78 3.13
N ASP A 286 -17.19 16.04 4.45
CA ASP A 286 -16.05 15.95 5.36
C ASP A 286 -15.75 14.52 5.85
N ALA A 287 -16.64 13.57 5.61
CA ALA A 287 -16.48 12.18 6.07
C ALA A 287 -16.92 11.18 4.99
N SER A 288 -16.18 10.09 4.88
CA SER A 288 -16.47 8.99 3.97
C SER A 288 -16.68 7.70 4.74
N THR A 289 -17.63 6.87 4.30
CA THR A 289 -17.77 5.50 4.78
C THR A 289 -16.96 4.60 3.85
N VAL A 290 -16.05 3.84 4.44
CA VAL A 290 -15.21 2.88 3.71
C VAL A 290 -15.81 1.49 3.86
N THR A 291 -16.09 0.86 2.75
CA THR A 291 -16.63 -0.51 2.67
C THR A 291 -15.67 -1.42 1.92
N GLY A 292 -15.96 -2.71 1.89
CA GLY A 292 -15.11 -3.67 1.16
C GLY A 292 -15.01 -3.35 -0.35
N GLN A 293 -16.09 -2.86 -0.97
CA GLN A 293 -16.09 -2.50 -2.40
C GLN A 293 -15.17 -1.32 -2.76
N ASP A 294 -14.77 -0.51 -1.78
CA ASP A 294 -13.84 0.60 -1.98
C ASP A 294 -12.39 0.15 -2.04
N ILE A 295 -12.14 -1.16 -1.85
CA ILE A 295 -10.81 -1.73 -1.97
C ILE A 295 -10.21 -1.44 -3.35
N SER A 296 -8.94 -1.10 -3.37
CA SER A 296 -8.20 -0.84 -4.60
C SER A 296 -6.72 -1.12 -4.40
N ALA A 297 -6.04 -1.35 -5.49
CA ALA A 297 -4.59 -1.31 -5.53
C ALA A 297 -4.14 -0.37 -6.65
N TRP A 298 -3.04 0.34 -6.39
CA TRP A 298 -2.43 1.24 -7.36
C TRP A 298 -0.92 1.11 -7.32
N VAL A 299 -0.24 1.78 -8.23
CA VAL A 299 1.22 1.84 -8.24
C VAL A 299 1.67 3.21 -7.78
N GLU A 300 2.77 3.25 -7.06
CA GLU A 300 3.50 4.48 -6.80
C GLU A 300 4.87 4.39 -7.43
N VAL A 301 5.28 5.49 -8.07
CA VAL A 301 6.61 5.67 -8.66
C VAL A 301 7.35 6.76 -7.91
N ASP A 302 8.62 6.52 -7.57
CA ASP A 302 9.42 7.49 -6.85
C ASP A 302 10.10 8.49 -7.79
N PHE A 303 9.92 9.77 -7.50
CA PHE A 303 10.54 10.89 -8.19
C PHE A 303 11.38 11.72 -7.22
N ARG A 304 12.55 12.18 -7.69
CA ARG A 304 13.41 13.04 -6.87
C ARG A 304 12.63 14.26 -6.37
N GLN A 305 12.77 14.58 -5.09
CA GLN A 305 12.12 15.71 -4.41
C GLN A 305 10.58 15.64 -4.34
N ALA A 306 9.92 14.96 -5.26
CA ALA A 306 8.47 14.78 -5.22
C ALA A 306 8.06 13.54 -4.38
N GLY A 307 8.99 12.59 -4.17
CA GLY A 307 8.69 11.34 -3.47
C GLY A 307 7.80 10.41 -4.29
N TRP A 308 6.94 9.67 -3.62
CA TRP A 308 6.08 8.68 -4.22
C TRP A 308 4.84 9.30 -4.86
N VAL A 309 4.69 9.13 -6.16
CA VAL A 309 3.56 9.65 -6.96
C VAL A 309 2.68 8.49 -7.42
N SER A 310 1.40 8.57 -7.13
CA SER A 310 0.42 7.53 -7.46
C SER A 310 0.08 7.48 -8.95
N VAL A 311 -0.03 6.27 -9.49
CA VAL A 311 -0.42 5.99 -10.87
C VAL A 311 -1.52 4.92 -10.86
N ASP A 312 -2.72 5.28 -11.30
CA ASP A 312 -3.84 4.35 -11.46
C ASP A 312 -3.76 3.65 -12.81
N VAL A 313 -3.83 2.32 -12.79
CA VAL A 313 -3.59 1.48 -13.95
C VAL A 313 -4.71 0.50 -14.26
N THR A 314 -5.64 0.33 -13.33
CA THR A 314 -6.80 -0.56 -13.51
C THR A 314 -7.76 0.05 -14.54
N PRO A 315 -8.27 -0.73 -15.50
CA PRO A 315 -9.37 -0.30 -16.35
C PRO A 315 -10.61 0.08 -15.54
N ASP A 316 -11.50 0.86 -16.14
CA ASP A 316 -12.76 1.20 -15.50
C ASP A 316 -13.58 -0.09 -15.25
N ARG A 317 -14.24 -0.19 -14.09
CA ARG A 317 -14.91 -1.42 -13.63
C ARG A 317 -16.08 -1.88 -14.51
N ASP A 318 -16.61 -1.00 -15.34
CA ASP A 318 -17.63 -1.28 -16.35
C ASP A 318 -17.04 -1.73 -17.70
N HIS A 319 -15.72 -1.60 -17.89
CA HIS A 319 -15.03 -2.09 -19.08
C HIS A 319 -14.70 -3.59 -18.96
N VAL A 320 -15.73 -4.42 -19.07
CA VAL A 320 -15.64 -5.88 -18.92
C VAL A 320 -15.50 -6.60 -20.28
N PRO A 321 -14.86 -7.80 -20.31
CA PRO A 321 -14.78 -8.59 -21.53
C PRO A 321 -16.17 -8.94 -22.06
N GLN A 322 -16.39 -8.80 -23.36
CA GLN A 322 -17.64 -9.26 -23.97
C GLN A 322 -17.70 -10.79 -23.90
N GLN A 323 -18.80 -11.33 -23.33
CA GLN A 323 -19.04 -12.76 -23.35
C GLN A 323 -19.14 -13.23 -24.81
N GLN A 324 -18.17 -14.00 -25.27
CA GLN A 324 -18.31 -14.70 -26.53
C GLN A 324 -19.45 -15.72 -26.36
N ASN A 325 -20.61 -15.42 -26.96
CA ASN A 325 -21.70 -16.39 -27.12
C ASN A 325 -21.17 -17.52 -27.98
N THR A 326 -20.60 -18.53 -27.35
CA THR A 326 -20.31 -19.82 -28.01
C THR A 326 -21.66 -20.50 -28.22
N GLN A 327 -22.40 -20.12 -29.30
CA GLN A 327 -23.48 -20.94 -29.80
C GLN A 327 -22.82 -22.27 -30.20
N LYS A 328 -23.09 -23.31 -29.40
CA LYS A 328 -22.86 -24.69 -29.84
C LYS A 328 -23.74 -24.91 -31.07
N VAL A 329 -23.09 -25.00 -32.24
CA VAL A 329 -23.69 -25.54 -33.45
C VAL A 329 -23.85 -27.05 -33.31
#